data_a231bffb966d60dc42b435eaf51f9f3c
#
_entry.id   a231bffb966d60dc42b435eaf51f9f3c
#
_cell.length_a   1.000
_cell.length_b   1.000
_cell.length_c   1.000
_cell.angle_alpha   90.00
_cell.angle_beta   90.00
_cell.angle_gamma   90.00
#
_symmetry.space_group_name_H-M   'P 1'
#
loop_
_entity.id
_entity.type
_entity.pdbx_description
1 polymer ?
#
loop_
_entity_poly.entity_id
_entity_poly.type
_entity_poly.pdbx_seq_one_letter_code
_entity_poly.pdbx_strand_id
1 'polypeptide(L)'
;MSESSRLVALNTGRSSFLRSVACVVVSTIFVLVPPFGTTKADSQQYFVLARVDAKSPELAPGEVVLKIGNMSVPATAIRTSPDSPRNIAIVMDAGPDQANVLSREKELAIALINDLFDASTSFTIASVGTLSKTQATTLDRSVAIQHIREIVGDTGKKSNVAIYDAIDSAILQISLSPSFRVVIFIGEGNDGGSRMRYAELRSLAESNQVAVLAALVADHSLRGAKSILRYGRTLQELTSDTAGIFLENQKTPKAARGLSESVQGLRLIAFEMPSGPPGRYKVSISARRGKRLRAQKAIVIP
;
A
#
# COMPACT_ATOMS: atom_id res chain seq x y z
N MET A 1 61.33 -1.29 22.81
CA MET A 1 61.30 -0.26 23.86
C MET A 1 59.86 -0.03 24.19
N SER A 2 59.51 -0.60 25.30
CA SER A 2 58.92 -0.17 26.54
C SER A 2 57.40 -0.09 26.44
N GLU A 3 56.65 -1.11 26.87
CA GLU A 3 56.11 -1.41 28.21
C GLU A 3 55.30 -0.27 28.83
N SER A 4 54.02 -0.51 29.05
CA SER A 4 53.50 -0.51 30.45
C SER A 4 52.03 -0.97 30.48
N SER A 5 51.87 -2.08 31.13
CA SER A 5 50.65 -2.64 31.71
C SER A 5 50.14 -1.75 32.84
N ARG A 6 48.80 -1.65 33.06
CA ARG A 6 48.20 -1.51 34.42
C ARG A 6 46.83 -2.14 34.49
N LEU A 7 46.80 -3.23 35.22
CA LEU A 7 45.64 -3.83 35.90
C LEU A 7 45.22 -2.94 37.12
N VAL A 8 43.95 -2.76 37.34
CA VAL A 8 43.36 -2.46 38.67
C VAL A 8 41.97 -3.13 38.69
N ALA A 9 41.87 -4.25 39.33
CA ALA A 9 41.39 -4.60 40.64
C ALA A 9 39.87 -4.42 40.85
N LEU A 10 39.26 -5.59 41.07
CA LEU A 10 37.99 -5.92 41.66
C LEU A 10 37.60 -5.08 42.90
N ASN A 11 36.35 -4.68 42.94
CA ASN A 11 35.73 -4.39 44.25
C ASN A 11 34.36 -5.06 44.35
N THR A 12 34.32 -6.07 45.19
CA THR A 12 33.15 -6.83 45.62
C THR A 12 32.47 -6.06 46.75
N GLY A 13 31.24 -5.61 46.50
CA GLY A 13 30.39 -4.99 47.53
C GLY A 13 29.15 -5.87 47.76
N ARG A 14 29.22 -6.72 48.82
CA ARG A 14 28.04 -7.36 49.44
C ARG A 14 27.27 -6.28 50.20
N SER A 15 25.98 -6.20 50.01
CA SER A 15 25.06 -5.68 51.03
C SER A 15 23.69 -6.34 50.90
N SER A 16 23.48 -7.18 51.84
CA SER A 16 22.38 -7.35 52.81
C SER A 16 20.94 -7.29 52.31
N PHE A 17 20.35 -8.47 52.40
CA PHE A 17 18.93 -8.79 52.46
C PHE A 17 18.16 -7.92 53.45
N LEU A 18 17.14 -7.25 52.97
CA LEU A 18 16.02 -6.80 53.84
C LEU A 18 14.73 -7.41 53.25
N ARG A 19 14.24 -8.41 53.96
CA ARG A 19 12.93 -9.01 53.76
C ARG A 19 11.87 -8.03 54.24
N SER A 20 11.13 -7.43 53.33
CA SER A 20 9.86 -6.76 53.67
C SER A 20 8.72 -7.73 53.44
N VAL A 21 8.11 -8.15 54.52
CA VAL A 21 6.85 -8.91 54.54
C VAL A 21 5.75 -7.91 54.18
N ALA A 22 5.23 -7.96 52.99
CA ALA A 22 4.05 -7.21 52.60
C ALA A 22 2.80 -8.03 52.98
N CYS A 23 2.06 -7.50 53.95
CA CYS A 23 0.76 -8.00 54.37
C CYS A 23 -0.24 -7.78 53.21
N VAL A 24 -0.66 -8.85 52.55
CA VAL A 24 -1.71 -8.77 51.50
C VAL A 24 -3.07 -8.71 52.21
N VAL A 25 -3.64 -7.52 52.26
CA VAL A 25 -5.04 -7.34 52.66
C VAL A 25 -5.89 -7.69 51.42
N VAL A 26 -6.51 -8.86 51.44
CA VAL A 26 -7.51 -9.27 50.43
C VAL A 26 -8.80 -8.53 50.76
N SER A 27 -9.01 -7.38 50.11
CA SER A 27 -10.30 -6.71 50.10
C SER A 27 -11.20 -7.41 49.08
N THR A 28 -12.15 -8.19 49.56
CA THR A 28 -13.20 -8.81 48.76
C THR A 28 -14.14 -7.70 48.29
N ILE A 29 -13.94 -7.19 47.07
CA ILE A 29 -14.87 -6.28 46.44
C ILE A 29 -16.03 -7.14 45.89
N PHE A 30 -17.19 -7.06 46.55
CA PHE A 30 -18.46 -7.54 45.99
C PHE A 30 -18.78 -6.65 44.76
N VAL A 31 -18.47 -7.13 43.59
CA VAL A 31 -18.97 -6.54 42.35
C VAL A 31 -20.44 -6.92 42.24
N LEU A 32 -21.32 -5.97 42.51
CA LEU A 32 -22.72 -6.05 42.14
C LEU A 32 -22.75 -6.11 40.61
N VAL A 33 -22.98 -7.31 40.06
CA VAL A 33 -23.24 -7.50 38.65
C VAL A 33 -24.61 -6.87 38.36
N PRO A 34 -24.71 -5.79 37.59
CA PRO A 34 -26.00 -5.26 37.20
C PRO A 34 -26.72 -6.30 36.33
N PRO A 35 -28.07 -6.42 36.44
CA PRO A 35 -28.83 -7.38 35.69
C PRO A 35 -28.71 -7.08 34.19
N PHE A 36 -28.40 -8.10 33.44
CA PHE A 36 -28.45 -8.25 31.98
C PHE A 36 -29.01 -7.04 31.21
N GLY A 37 -28.17 -5.99 31.05
CA GLY A 37 -28.30 -5.07 29.96
C GLY A 37 -27.90 -5.84 28.68
N THR A 38 -28.74 -5.86 27.69
CA THR A 38 -28.39 -6.31 26.34
C THR A 38 -27.16 -5.53 25.90
N THR A 39 -25.99 -6.13 26.04
CA THR A 39 -24.76 -5.58 25.50
C THR A 39 -25.00 -5.48 24.01
N LYS A 40 -25.17 -4.25 23.50
CA LYS A 40 -25.07 -3.95 22.10
C LYS A 40 -23.76 -4.58 21.68
N ALA A 41 -23.80 -5.60 20.85
CA ALA A 41 -22.60 -6.22 20.32
C ALA A 41 -21.73 -5.07 19.78
N ASP A 42 -20.52 -4.92 20.31
CA ASP A 42 -19.61 -3.86 19.90
C ASP A 42 -19.42 -4.00 18.39
N SER A 43 -20.08 -3.14 17.62
CA SER A 43 -19.90 -3.08 16.19
C SER A 43 -18.59 -2.35 15.90
N GLN A 44 -17.69 -3.04 15.24
CA GLN A 44 -16.42 -2.47 14.83
C GLN A 44 -16.54 -1.87 13.44
N GLN A 45 -15.98 -0.67 13.26
CA GLN A 45 -15.93 -0.02 11.95
C GLN A 45 -14.76 -0.56 11.12
N TYR A 46 -15.09 -0.95 9.89
CA TYR A 46 -14.14 -1.42 8.89
C TYR A 46 -14.19 -0.56 7.64
N PHE A 47 -13.18 -0.70 6.80
CA PHE A 47 -13.06 0.05 5.55
C PHE A 47 -12.76 -0.87 4.37
N VAL A 48 -13.34 -0.55 3.23
CA VAL A 48 -13.05 -1.17 1.94
C VAL A 48 -12.63 -0.12 0.95
N LEU A 49 -11.52 -0.36 0.28
CA LEU A 49 -11.07 0.48 -0.82
C LEU A 49 -11.83 0.11 -2.09
N ALA A 50 -12.40 1.10 -2.75
CA ALA A 50 -13.08 0.96 -4.01
C ALA A 50 -12.68 2.07 -4.97
N ARG A 51 -12.88 1.85 -6.27
CA ARG A 51 -12.69 2.84 -7.32
C ARG A 51 -13.97 3.02 -8.11
N VAL A 52 -14.32 4.28 -8.34
CA VAL A 52 -15.44 4.70 -9.17
C VAL A 52 -14.89 5.22 -10.49
N ASP A 53 -15.56 4.96 -11.59
CA ASP A 53 -15.18 5.59 -12.86
C ASP A 53 -15.33 7.12 -12.75
N ALA A 54 -14.37 7.87 -13.28
CA ALA A 54 -14.29 9.33 -13.14
C ALA A 54 -15.56 10.08 -13.63
N LYS A 55 -16.32 9.46 -14.51
CA LYS A 55 -17.60 10.01 -15.05
C LYS A 55 -18.81 9.64 -14.20
N SER A 56 -18.62 8.89 -13.12
CA SER A 56 -19.75 8.49 -12.26
C SER A 56 -20.12 9.65 -11.34
N PRO A 57 -21.42 9.91 -11.15
CA PRO A 57 -21.85 10.91 -10.19
C PRO A 57 -21.43 10.53 -8.77
N GLU A 58 -21.45 11.52 -7.89
CA GLU A 58 -21.14 11.35 -6.47
C GLU A 58 -21.90 10.16 -5.88
N LEU A 59 -21.22 9.39 -5.05
CA LEU A 59 -21.72 8.15 -4.48
C LEU A 59 -22.15 8.41 -3.03
N ALA A 60 -23.42 8.30 -2.75
CA ALA A 60 -23.92 8.40 -1.38
C ALA A 60 -23.84 7.05 -0.64
N PRO A 61 -23.59 7.05 0.69
CA PRO A 61 -23.52 5.80 1.48
C PRO A 61 -24.74 4.90 1.30
N GLY A 62 -25.96 5.47 1.32
CA GLY A 62 -27.21 4.70 1.15
C GLY A 62 -27.40 4.06 -0.23
N GLU A 63 -26.56 4.38 -1.21
CA GLU A 63 -26.57 3.77 -2.54
C GLU A 63 -25.65 2.55 -2.64
N VAL A 64 -24.81 2.30 -1.63
CA VAL A 64 -23.77 1.27 -1.63
C VAL A 64 -24.11 0.16 -0.67
N VAL A 65 -24.08 -1.06 -1.20
CA VAL A 65 -24.21 -2.29 -0.41
C VAL A 65 -22.95 -3.13 -0.60
N LEU A 66 -22.31 -3.47 0.53
CA LEU A 66 -21.18 -4.38 0.56
C LEU A 66 -21.66 -5.80 0.88
N LYS A 67 -21.09 -6.77 0.21
CA LYS A 67 -21.22 -8.17 0.56
C LYS A 67 -19.85 -8.66 1.05
N ILE A 68 -19.77 -8.96 2.34
CA ILE A 68 -18.57 -9.42 3.02
C ILE A 68 -18.78 -10.90 3.38
N GLY A 69 -18.09 -11.79 2.66
CA GLY A 69 -18.42 -13.21 2.75
C GLY A 69 -19.89 -13.45 2.36
N ASN A 70 -20.70 -13.92 3.31
CA ASN A 70 -22.14 -14.15 3.14
C ASN A 70 -23.02 -13.02 3.71
N MET A 71 -22.45 -12.03 4.37
CA MET A 71 -23.19 -10.93 4.98
C MET A 71 -23.34 -9.77 4.02
N SER A 72 -24.52 -9.15 4.02
CA SER A 72 -24.79 -7.91 3.28
C SER A 72 -24.86 -6.76 4.29
N VAL A 73 -23.97 -5.78 4.14
CA VAL A 73 -23.85 -4.66 5.06
C VAL A 73 -23.95 -3.34 4.30
N PRO A 74 -24.71 -2.36 4.82
CA PRO A 74 -24.76 -1.04 4.21
C PRO A 74 -23.45 -0.27 4.46
N ALA A 75 -23.11 0.63 3.56
CA ALA A 75 -22.06 1.59 3.81
C ALA A 75 -22.55 2.64 4.83
N THR A 76 -21.70 2.99 5.79
CA THR A 76 -22.00 4.02 6.80
C THR A 76 -21.42 5.39 6.42
N ALA A 77 -20.24 5.41 5.75
CA ALA A 77 -19.64 6.62 5.22
C ALA A 77 -18.80 6.32 3.97
N ILE A 78 -18.56 7.33 3.16
CA ILE A 78 -17.68 7.27 2.00
C ILE A 78 -16.75 8.48 2.06
N ARG A 79 -15.43 8.22 2.04
CA ARG A 79 -14.41 9.25 1.88
C ARG A 79 -13.91 9.23 0.45
N THR A 80 -13.64 10.39 -0.10
CA THR A 80 -13.13 10.54 -1.47
C THR A 80 -11.64 10.85 -1.46
N SER A 81 -10.90 10.36 -2.45
CA SER A 81 -9.46 10.60 -2.56
C SER A 81 -9.12 12.09 -2.72
N PRO A 82 -9.82 12.88 -3.55
CA PRO A 82 -9.50 14.31 -3.69
C PRO A 82 -9.64 15.13 -2.39
N ASP A 83 -10.54 14.72 -1.50
CA ASP A 83 -10.87 15.46 -0.27
C ASP A 83 -10.14 14.94 0.97
N SER A 84 -9.13 14.11 0.77
CA SER A 84 -8.43 13.43 1.87
C SER A 84 -6.93 13.41 1.62
N PRO A 85 -6.11 13.39 2.68
CA PRO A 85 -4.68 13.20 2.53
C PRO A 85 -4.35 11.93 1.73
N ARG A 86 -3.32 11.99 0.89
CA ARG A 86 -2.87 10.90 0.04
C ARG A 86 -1.38 10.63 0.24
N ASN A 87 -1.04 9.35 0.38
CA ASN A 87 0.34 8.89 0.34
C ASN A 87 0.53 8.05 -0.92
N ILE A 88 1.32 8.55 -1.85
CA ILE A 88 1.55 7.94 -3.15
C ILE A 88 3.00 7.50 -3.24
N ALA A 89 3.22 6.20 -3.39
CA ALA A 89 4.53 5.68 -3.74
C ALA A 89 4.61 5.43 -5.24
N ILE A 90 5.63 5.97 -5.90
CA ILE A 90 5.95 5.67 -7.30
C ILE A 90 7.16 4.76 -7.31
N VAL A 91 6.97 3.54 -7.78
CA VAL A 91 8.02 2.51 -7.92
C VAL A 91 8.37 2.38 -9.38
N MET A 92 9.62 2.71 -9.75
CA MET A 92 10.09 2.69 -11.13
C MET A 92 11.05 1.52 -11.35
N ASP A 93 10.86 0.82 -12.45
CA ASP A 93 11.80 -0.19 -12.91
C ASP A 93 13.02 0.50 -13.53
N ALA A 94 14.17 0.36 -12.90
CA ALA A 94 15.45 0.89 -13.37
C ALA A 94 16.43 -0.24 -13.72
N GLY A 95 15.91 -1.44 -13.99
CA GLY A 95 16.70 -2.59 -14.39
C GLY A 95 17.42 -2.39 -15.73
N PRO A 96 18.40 -3.25 -16.06
CA PRO A 96 19.22 -3.11 -17.28
C PRO A 96 18.41 -3.10 -18.56
N ASP A 97 17.31 -3.86 -18.59
CA ASP A 97 16.42 -3.95 -19.74
C ASP A 97 15.59 -2.67 -19.96
N GLN A 98 15.59 -1.74 -18.97
CA GLN A 98 14.81 -0.50 -19.03
C GLN A 98 15.61 0.72 -19.52
N ALA A 99 16.90 0.59 -19.80
CA ALA A 99 17.76 1.72 -20.18
C ALA A 99 17.16 2.57 -21.34
N ASN A 100 16.54 1.91 -22.34
CA ASN A 100 15.96 2.58 -23.50
C ASN A 100 14.60 3.26 -23.23
N VAL A 101 13.90 2.89 -22.17
CA VAL A 101 12.54 3.39 -21.85
C VAL A 101 12.49 4.21 -20.57
N LEU A 102 13.56 4.22 -19.78
CA LEU A 102 13.67 4.94 -18.51
C LEU A 102 13.33 6.44 -18.63
N SER A 103 13.69 7.08 -19.75
CA SER A 103 13.30 8.47 -19.99
C SER A 103 11.79 8.65 -20.05
N ARG A 104 11.08 7.74 -20.73
CA ARG A 104 9.61 7.75 -20.83
C ARG A 104 8.94 7.45 -19.50
N GLU A 105 9.53 6.57 -18.70
CA GLU A 105 9.06 6.26 -17.36
C GLU A 105 9.19 7.46 -16.44
N LYS A 106 10.32 8.17 -16.51
CA LYS A 106 10.53 9.44 -15.78
C LYS A 106 9.54 10.51 -16.20
N GLU A 107 9.30 10.67 -17.49
CA GLU A 107 8.29 11.61 -18.01
C GLU A 107 6.89 11.28 -17.46
N LEU A 108 6.52 9.99 -17.44
CA LEU A 108 5.24 9.55 -16.89
C LEU A 108 5.16 9.83 -15.38
N ALA A 109 6.20 9.51 -14.63
CA ALA A 109 6.24 9.74 -13.18
C ALA A 109 6.16 11.24 -12.85
N ILE A 110 6.87 12.10 -13.58
CA ILE A 110 6.81 13.56 -13.41
C ILE A 110 5.41 14.10 -13.76
N ALA A 111 4.80 13.62 -14.85
CA ALA A 111 3.44 13.99 -15.20
C ALA A 111 2.44 13.63 -14.09
N LEU A 112 2.55 12.43 -13.52
CA LEU A 112 1.73 11.98 -12.39
C LEU A 112 1.90 12.85 -11.15
N ILE A 113 3.14 13.19 -10.78
CA ILE A 113 3.39 14.10 -9.66
C ILE A 113 2.71 15.45 -9.91
N ASN A 114 2.81 15.98 -11.14
CA ASN A 114 2.18 17.26 -11.50
C ASN A 114 0.66 17.21 -11.43
N ASP A 115 0.05 16.13 -11.90
CA ASP A 115 -1.41 15.95 -11.94
C ASP A 115 -2.02 15.67 -10.56
N LEU A 116 -1.26 15.01 -9.67
CA LEU A 116 -1.75 14.54 -8.37
C LEU A 116 -1.31 15.42 -7.20
N PHE A 117 -0.41 16.37 -7.44
CA PHE A 117 0.11 17.22 -6.39
C PHE A 117 -0.96 18.16 -5.83
N ASP A 118 -1.10 18.16 -4.52
CA ASP A 118 -1.75 19.18 -3.72
C ASP A 118 -1.10 19.25 -2.32
N ALA A 119 -1.55 20.17 -1.49
CA ALA A 119 -0.99 20.39 -0.16
C ALA A 119 -1.13 19.19 0.80
N SER A 120 -1.99 18.23 0.48
CA SER A 120 -2.26 17.04 1.30
C SER A 120 -1.67 15.75 0.71
N THR A 121 -0.97 15.84 -0.42
CA THR A 121 -0.39 14.68 -1.11
C THR A 121 1.10 14.56 -0.81
N SER A 122 1.50 13.43 -0.24
CA SER A 122 2.90 13.07 -0.08
C SER A 122 3.34 12.03 -1.11
N PHE A 123 4.59 12.12 -1.52
CA PHE A 123 5.20 11.22 -2.48
C PHE A 123 6.40 10.49 -1.89
N THR A 124 6.45 9.18 -2.13
CA THR A 124 7.61 8.32 -1.91
C THR A 124 8.08 7.84 -3.27
N ILE A 125 9.35 8.06 -3.58
CA ILE A 125 9.93 7.62 -4.85
C ILE A 125 10.84 6.43 -4.59
N ALA A 126 10.60 5.33 -5.30
CA ALA A 126 11.43 4.14 -5.24
C ALA A 126 11.87 3.73 -6.65
N SER A 127 13.08 3.19 -6.75
CA SER A 127 13.56 2.55 -7.97
C SER A 127 13.98 1.13 -7.65
N VAL A 128 13.72 0.22 -8.57
CA VAL A 128 14.13 -1.17 -8.49
C VAL A 128 15.00 -1.53 -9.69
N GLY A 129 16.17 -2.06 -9.40
CA GLY A 129 17.15 -2.56 -10.36
C GLY A 129 17.96 -3.66 -9.68
N THR A 130 19.26 -3.73 -9.89
CA THR A 130 20.16 -4.62 -9.13
C THR A 130 20.10 -4.30 -7.62
N LEU A 131 19.92 -3.01 -7.29
CA LEU A 131 19.70 -2.53 -5.93
C LEU A 131 18.42 -1.68 -5.92
N SER A 132 17.50 -2.04 -5.05
CA SER A 132 16.32 -1.20 -4.79
C SER A 132 16.74 0.01 -3.94
N LYS A 133 16.27 1.19 -4.35
CA LYS A 133 16.46 2.45 -3.60
C LYS A 133 15.10 3.07 -3.34
N THR A 134 14.84 3.42 -2.09
CA THR A 134 13.64 4.16 -1.71
C THR A 134 14.04 5.47 -1.08
N GLN A 135 13.50 6.57 -1.58
CA GLN A 135 13.72 7.91 -1.05
C GLN A 135 12.73 8.20 0.08
N ALA A 136 13.09 9.14 0.94
CA ALA A 136 12.20 9.59 1.99
C ALA A 136 10.90 10.17 1.41
N THR A 137 9.79 9.97 2.13
CA THR A 137 8.51 10.56 1.77
C THR A 137 8.57 12.09 1.87
N THR A 138 8.07 12.79 0.87
CA THR A 138 8.07 14.25 0.81
C THR A 138 6.70 14.82 0.43
N LEU A 139 6.39 15.99 0.98
CA LEU A 139 5.26 16.84 0.58
C LEU A 139 5.69 17.90 -0.46
N ASP A 140 6.99 17.99 -0.75
CA ASP A 140 7.52 18.94 -1.71
C ASP A 140 7.57 18.33 -3.11
N ARG A 141 6.80 18.94 -4.02
CA ARG A 141 6.75 18.54 -5.43
C ARG A 141 8.11 18.59 -6.12
N SER A 142 8.90 19.62 -5.83
CA SER A 142 10.19 19.81 -6.48
C SER A 142 11.18 18.75 -6.06
N VAL A 143 11.16 18.38 -4.76
CA VAL A 143 11.96 17.29 -4.20
C VAL A 143 11.54 15.96 -4.81
N ALA A 144 10.24 15.67 -4.91
CA ALA A 144 9.75 14.44 -5.54
C ALA A 144 10.18 14.33 -7.01
N ILE A 145 10.07 15.42 -7.79
CA ILE A 145 10.54 15.46 -9.18
C ILE A 145 12.06 15.29 -9.26
N GLN A 146 12.80 15.89 -8.35
CA GLN A 146 14.25 15.75 -8.31
C GLN A 146 14.64 14.29 -8.07
N HIS A 147 14.00 13.60 -7.13
CA HIS A 147 14.24 12.17 -6.89
C HIS A 147 13.99 11.32 -8.16
N ILE A 148 12.95 11.62 -8.94
CA ILE A 148 12.71 10.94 -10.23
C ILE A 148 13.86 11.18 -11.21
N ARG A 149 14.36 12.42 -11.32
CA ARG A 149 15.46 12.77 -12.23
C ARG A 149 16.76 12.06 -11.88
N GLU A 150 17.01 11.85 -10.59
CA GLU A 150 18.20 11.20 -10.05
C GLU A 150 18.23 9.68 -10.24
N ILE A 151 17.12 9.04 -10.59
CA ILE A 151 17.10 7.62 -10.88
C ILE A 151 18.01 7.35 -12.09
N VAL A 152 18.96 6.44 -11.91
CA VAL A 152 19.89 6.01 -12.96
C VAL A 152 19.56 4.55 -13.30
N GLY A 153 19.47 4.25 -14.58
CA GLY A 153 19.28 2.88 -15.05
C GLY A 153 20.50 2.02 -14.72
N ASP A 154 20.22 0.77 -14.40
CA ASP A 154 21.26 -0.22 -14.14
C ASP A 154 21.98 -0.57 -15.46
N THR A 155 23.30 -0.65 -15.42
CA THR A 155 24.15 -1.03 -16.56
C THR A 155 24.62 -2.49 -16.49
N GLY A 156 24.15 -3.26 -15.53
CA GLY A 156 24.48 -4.68 -15.34
C GLY A 156 24.03 -5.56 -16.52
N LYS A 157 24.70 -6.69 -16.73
CA LYS A 157 24.41 -7.58 -17.88
C LYS A 157 23.11 -8.37 -17.73
N LYS A 158 22.64 -8.63 -16.54
CA LYS A 158 21.32 -9.19 -16.20
C LYS A 158 21.09 -8.93 -14.73
N SER A 159 20.00 -8.33 -14.36
CA SER A 159 19.57 -8.28 -12.95
C SER A 159 18.31 -9.08 -12.77
N ASN A 160 18.25 -9.81 -11.70
CA ASN A 160 16.99 -10.31 -11.17
C ASN A 160 16.33 -9.13 -10.48
N VAL A 161 15.52 -8.37 -11.21
CA VAL A 161 14.77 -7.24 -10.65
C VAL A 161 13.75 -7.76 -9.66
N ALA A 162 13.76 -7.22 -8.43
CA ALA A 162 12.90 -7.66 -7.33
C ALA A 162 11.69 -6.72 -7.17
N ILE A 163 10.76 -6.76 -8.13
CA ILE A 163 9.63 -5.83 -8.22
C ILE A 163 8.68 -5.98 -7.02
N TYR A 164 8.34 -7.21 -6.64
CA TYR A 164 7.42 -7.43 -5.53
C TYR A 164 8.02 -6.99 -4.20
N ASP A 165 9.32 -7.19 -3.98
CA ASP A 165 10.02 -6.71 -2.78
C ASP A 165 10.04 -5.16 -2.75
N ALA A 166 10.16 -4.50 -3.89
CA ALA A 166 10.11 -3.04 -3.98
C ALA A 166 8.70 -2.50 -3.72
N ILE A 167 7.66 -3.14 -4.27
CA ILE A 167 6.25 -2.79 -3.99
C ILE A 167 5.92 -3.04 -2.52
N ASP A 168 6.38 -4.15 -1.93
CA ASP A 168 6.25 -4.47 -0.51
C ASP A 168 6.83 -3.35 0.37
N SER A 169 8.08 -2.99 0.12
CA SER A 169 8.77 -1.91 0.83
C SER A 169 8.02 -0.57 0.71
N ALA A 170 7.50 -0.26 -0.48
CA ALA A 170 6.71 0.93 -0.73
C ALA A 170 5.38 0.91 0.06
N ILE A 171 4.66 -0.22 0.08
CA ILE A 171 3.45 -0.40 0.87
C ILE A 171 3.73 -0.15 2.36
N LEU A 172 4.77 -0.78 2.91
CA LEU A 172 5.12 -0.62 4.32
C LEU A 172 5.43 0.84 4.65
N GLN A 173 6.15 1.55 3.80
CA GLN A 173 6.51 2.94 4.03
C GLN A 173 5.31 3.88 4.05
N ILE A 174 4.34 3.72 3.12
CA ILE A 174 3.16 4.58 3.07
C ILE A 174 2.06 4.18 4.04
N SER A 175 2.15 2.99 4.66
CA SER A 175 1.11 2.47 5.56
C SER A 175 1.09 3.13 6.94
N LEU A 176 2.12 3.89 7.29
CA LEU A 176 2.26 4.54 8.59
C LEU A 176 1.32 5.73 8.82
N SER A 177 0.61 6.20 7.79
CA SER A 177 -0.25 7.39 7.86
C SER A 177 -1.70 7.06 7.56
N PRO A 178 -2.69 7.65 8.27
CA PRO A 178 -4.12 7.47 8.01
C PRO A 178 -4.57 8.30 6.80
N SER A 179 -4.32 7.80 5.60
CA SER A 179 -4.55 8.48 4.33
C SER A 179 -5.01 7.50 3.25
N PHE A 180 -5.37 7.99 2.08
CA PHE A 180 -5.43 7.15 0.89
C PHE A 180 -4.01 6.71 0.52
N ARG A 181 -3.80 5.41 0.41
CA ARG A 181 -2.52 4.79 0.15
C ARG A 181 -2.51 4.21 -1.25
N VAL A 182 -1.56 4.64 -2.04
CA VAL A 182 -1.47 4.26 -3.46
C VAL A 182 -0.03 3.90 -3.80
N VAL A 183 0.17 2.74 -4.41
CA VAL A 183 1.44 2.39 -5.06
C VAL A 183 1.21 2.42 -6.55
N ILE A 184 2.05 3.15 -7.28
CA ILE A 184 2.06 3.21 -8.74
C ILE A 184 3.36 2.61 -9.23
N PHE A 185 3.27 1.43 -9.84
CA PHE A 185 4.41 0.80 -10.50
C PHE A 185 4.51 1.28 -11.96
N ILE A 186 5.72 1.67 -12.39
CA ILE A 186 6.03 2.06 -13.76
C ILE A 186 7.22 1.24 -14.21
N GLY A 187 7.07 0.43 -15.25
CA GLY A 187 8.16 -0.40 -15.76
C GLY A 187 7.68 -1.56 -16.59
N GLU A 188 8.56 -2.53 -16.84
CA GLU A 188 8.23 -3.70 -17.66
C GLU A 188 7.49 -4.79 -16.89
N GLY A 189 7.65 -4.86 -15.58
CA GLY A 189 6.96 -5.83 -14.74
C GLY A 189 7.60 -7.22 -14.70
N ASN A 190 8.82 -7.39 -15.17
CA ASN A 190 9.54 -8.66 -15.16
C ASN A 190 10.16 -8.92 -13.77
N ASP A 191 9.40 -9.53 -12.89
CA ASP A 191 9.90 -9.94 -11.56
C ASP A 191 10.65 -11.27 -11.65
N GLY A 192 11.94 -11.23 -11.42
CA GLY A 192 12.80 -12.43 -11.42
C GLY A 192 13.64 -12.58 -10.15
N GLY A 193 13.62 -11.60 -9.26
CA GLY A 193 14.49 -11.51 -8.10
C GLY A 193 13.80 -11.41 -6.75
N SER A 194 12.49 -11.24 -6.70
CA SER A 194 11.76 -11.08 -5.44
C SER A 194 11.74 -12.34 -4.59
N ARG A 195 11.91 -12.15 -3.30
CA ARG A 195 11.65 -13.16 -2.26
C ARG A 195 10.18 -13.23 -1.90
N MET A 196 9.52 -12.08 -1.93
CA MET A 196 8.09 -11.91 -1.72
C MET A 196 7.29 -12.68 -2.79
N ARG A 197 6.31 -13.47 -2.35
CA ARG A 197 5.40 -14.16 -3.26
C ARG A 197 4.19 -13.29 -3.58
N TYR A 198 3.62 -13.46 -4.76
CA TYR A 198 2.41 -12.74 -5.18
C TYR A 198 1.28 -12.78 -4.13
N ALA A 199 1.00 -13.95 -3.55
CA ALA A 199 -0.07 -14.10 -2.56
C ALA A 199 0.18 -13.31 -1.28
N GLU A 200 1.44 -13.21 -0.85
CA GLU A 200 1.87 -12.44 0.31
C GLU A 200 1.75 -10.92 0.04
N LEU A 201 2.26 -10.48 -1.11
CA LEU A 201 2.15 -9.09 -1.55
C LEU A 201 0.70 -8.64 -1.67
N ARG A 202 -0.16 -9.48 -2.27
CA ARG A 202 -1.59 -9.20 -2.36
C ARG A 202 -2.22 -9.06 -0.98
N SER A 203 -1.93 -10.02 -0.07
CA SER A 203 -2.46 -9.99 1.30
C SER A 203 -2.00 -8.73 2.05
N LEU A 204 -0.75 -8.32 1.87
CA LEU A 204 -0.21 -7.10 2.44
C LEU A 204 -0.94 -5.84 1.93
N ALA A 205 -1.13 -5.74 0.62
CA ALA A 205 -1.85 -4.61 0.02
C ALA A 205 -3.32 -4.55 0.49
N GLU A 206 -3.99 -5.71 0.57
CA GLU A 206 -5.38 -5.80 1.06
C GLU A 206 -5.48 -5.41 2.55
N SER A 207 -4.58 -5.90 3.41
CA SER A 207 -4.61 -5.62 4.85
C SER A 207 -4.29 -4.16 5.17
N ASN A 208 -3.44 -3.53 4.36
CA ASN A 208 -3.08 -2.12 4.50
C ASN A 208 -4.00 -1.18 3.69
N GLN A 209 -5.01 -1.69 2.98
CA GLN A 209 -5.93 -0.91 2.15
C GLN A 209 -5.17 -0.04 1.13
N VAL A 210 -4.19 -0.61 0.46
CA VAL A 210 -3.37 0.05 -0.55
C VAL A 210 -3.89 -0.28 -1.95
N ALA A 211 -4.19 0.75 -2.75
CA ALA A 211 -4.44 0.57 -4.18
C ALA A 211 -3.10 0.40 -4.90
N VAL A 212 -2.95 -0.68 -5.65
CA VAL A 212 -1.80 -0.86 -6.54
C VAL A 212 -2.23 -0.55 -7.97
N LEU A 213 -1.60 0.43 -8.59
CA LEU A 213 -1.77 0.79 -9.99
C LEU A 213 -0.49 0.41 -10.74
N ALA A 214 -0.61 0.07 -12.01
CA ALA A 214 0.56 -0.25 -12.81
C ALA A 214 0.45 0.31 -14.23
N ALA A 215 1.56 0.85 -14.74
CA ALA A 215 1.75 1.17 -16.14
C ALA A 215 2.95 0.38 -16.68
N LEU A 216 2.67 -0.53 -17.61
CA LEU A 216 3.74 -1.21 -18.34
C LEU A 216 4.29 -0.28 -19.40
N VAL A 217 5.59 -0.05 -19.33
CA VAL A 217 6.38 0.69 -20.30
C VAL A 217 7.47 -0.26 -20.81
N ALA A 218 7.23 -0.90 -21.93
CA ALA A 218 8.17 -1.89 -22.48
C ALA A 218 8.78 -1.41 -23.80
N ASP A 219 10.00 -1.82 -24.04
CA ASP A 219 10.62 -1.71 -25.37
C ASP A 219 10.21 -2.94 -26.21
N HIS A 220 9.27 -2.72 -27.12
CA HIS A 220 8.77 -3.78 -28.01
C HIS A 220 9.82 -4.36 -28.96
N SER A 221 10.96 -3.67 -29.14
CA SER A 221 12.02 -4.11 -30.05
C SER A 221 12.82 -5.29 -29.47
N LEU A 222 12.81 -5.46 -28.15
CA LEU A 222 13.72 -6.37 -27.44
C LEU A 222 13.10 -7.71 -27.03
N ARG A 223 11.77 -7.88 -27.10
CA ARG A 223 11.11 -9.10 -26.57
C ARG A 223 10.01 -9.65 -27.47
N GLY A 224 10.02 -10.97 -27.58
CA GLY A 224 8.87 -11.68 -28.15
C GLY A 224 7.62 -11.52 -27.29
N ALA A 225 6.46 -11.31 -27.92
CA ALA A 225 5.17 -11.04 -27.27
C ALA A 225 4.78 -11.96 -26.09
N LYS A 226 5.36 -13.16 -25.99
CA LYS A 226 5.04 -14.16 -24.96
C LYS A 226 5.54 -13.80 -23.54
N SER A 227 6.67 -13.10 -23.41
CA SER A 227 7.22 -12.76 -22.09
C SER A 227 6.45 -11.60 -21.45
N ILE A 228 6.08 -10.59 -22.22
CA ILE A 228 5.28 -9.45 -21.76
C ILE A 228 3.93 -9.92 -21.22
N LEU A 229 3.29 -10.89 -21.89
CA LEU A 229 2.00 -11.46 -21.50
C LEU A 229 2.05 -12.18 -20.14
N ARG A 230 3.16 -12.82 -19.80
CA ARG A 230 3.26 -13.58 -18.55
C ARG A 230 3.43 -12.68 -17.31
N TYR A 231 4.31 -11.68 -17.38
CA TYR A 231 4.61 -10.81 -16.26
C TYR A 231 3.54 -9.73 -16.06
N GLY A 232 3.02 -9.18 -17.14
CA GLY A 232 1.89 -8.24 -17.10
C GLY A 232 0.65 -8.82 -16.44
N ARG A 233 0.39 -10.13 -16.60
CA ARG A 233 -0.78 -10.80 -16.02
C ARG A 233 -0.80 -10.73 -14.49
N THR A 234 0.32 -10.99 -13.82
CA THR A 234 0.38 -10.97 -12.35
C THR A 234 0.17 -9.56 -11.79
N LEU A 235 0.77 -8.54 -12.42
CA LEU A 235 0.51 -7.15 -12.06
C LEU A 235 -0.94 -6.74 -12.35
N GLN A 236 -1.51 -7.20 -13.45
CA GLN A 236 -2.92 -6.99 -13.78
C GLN A 236 -3.85 -7.60 -12.73
N GLU A 237 -3.55 -8.80 -12.25
CA GLU A 237 -4.29 -9.45 -11.17
C GLU A 237 -4.16 -8.65 -9.87
N LEU A 238 -2.93 -8.23 -9.48
CA LEU A 238 -2.69 -7.43 -8.28
C LEU A 238 -3.45 -6.11 -8.30
N THR A 239 -3.38 -5.38 -9.42
CA THR A 239 -4.13 -4.12 -9.57
C THR A 239 -5.64 -4.34 -9.48
N SER A 240 -6.15 -5.43 -10.09
CA SER A 240 -7.56 -5.79 -10.01
C SER A 240 -8.01 -6.16 -8.60
N ASP A 241 -7.14 -6.82 -7.82
CA ASP A 241 -7.45 -7.28 -6.46
C ASP A 241 -7.43 -6.13 -5.44
N THR A 242 -6.76 -5.03 -5.76
CA THR A 242 -6.55 -3.87 -4.86
C THR A 242 -7.30 -2.60 -5.28
N ALA A 243 -8.33 -2.71 -6.10
CA ALA A 243 -9.11 -1.58 -6.66
C ALA A 243 -8.29 -0.65 -7.60
N GLY A 244 -7.12 -1.05 -8.04
CA GLY A 244 -6.27 -0.28 -8.93
C GLY A 244 -6.61 -0.43 -10.42
N ILE A 245 -5.68 0.00 -11.28
CA ILE A 245 -5.76 -0.11 -12.74
C ILE A 245 -4.43 -0.59 -13.31
N PHE A 246 -4.52 -1.36 -14.38
CA PHE A 246 -3.39 -1.81 -15.17
C PHE A 246 -3.46 -1.18 -16.56
N LEU A 247 -2.41 -0.49 -16.96
CA LEU A 247 -2.27 0.15 -18.26
C LEU A 247 -1.08 -0.45 -18.99
N GLU A 248 -1.29 -0.84 -20.22
CA GLU A 248 -0.25 -1.47 -21.04
C GLU A 248 0.11 -0.59 -22.23
N ASN A 249 1.39 -0.24 -22.36
CA ASN A 249 2.00 0.42 -23.52
C ASN A 249 1.25 1.64 -24.05
N GLN A 250 0.69 2.44 -23.16
CA GLN A 250 0.03 3.68 -23.54
C GLN A 250 1.04 4.82 -23.73
N LYS A 251 0.71 5.78 -24.58
CA LYS A 251 1.46 7.03 -24.68
C LYS A 251 1.44 7.76 -23.33
N THR A 252 2.57 8.37 -22.95
CA THR A 252 2.75 9.02 -21.65
C THR A 252 1.58 9.91 -21.22
N PRO A 253 1.04 10.84 -22.04
CA PRO A 253 -0.09 11.69 -21.60
C PRO A 253 -1.37 10.91 -21.31
N LYS A 254 -1.62 9.82 -22.05
CA LYS A 254 -2.80 8.98 -21.85
C LYS A 254 -2.64 8.11 -20.61
N ALA A 255 -1.45 7.57 -20.37
CA ALA A 255 -1.13 6.79 -19.19
C ALA A 255 -1.21 7.65 -17.91
N ALA A 256 -0.61 8.84 -17.92
CA ALA A 256 -0.66 9.78 -16.81
C ALA A 256 -2.11 10.11 -16.44
N ARG A 257 -2.92 10.52 -17.42
CA ARG A 257 -4.35 10.80 -17.21
C ARG A 257 -5.09 9.61 -16.62
N GLY A 258 -4.93 8.40 -17.19
CA GLY A 258 -5.63 7.22 -16.73
C GLY A 258 -5.28 6.82 -15.31
N LEU A 259 -3.99 6.94 -14.92
CA LEU A 259 -3.54 6.70 -13.55
C LEU A 259 -4.06 7.79 -12.61
N SER A 260 -3.96 9.08 -12.97
CA SER A 260 -4.45 10.21 -12.16
C SER A 260 -5.95 10.13 -11.93
N GLU A 261 -6.75 9.89 -12.97
CA GLU A 261 -8.20 9.69 -12.85
C GLU A 261 -8.53 8.49 -11.94
N SER A 262 -7.71 7.44 -11.99
CA SER A 262 -7.89 6.27 -11.14
C SER A 262 -7.62 6.57 -9.68
N VAL A 263 -6.56 7.33 -9.36
CA VAL A 263 -6.26 7.79 -7.99
C VAL A 263 -7.37 8.70 -7.48
N GLN A 264 -7.81 9.66 -8.26
CA GLN A 264 -8.91 10.57 -7.91
C GLN A 264 -10.25 9.84 -7.75
N GLY A 265 -10.45 8.75 -8.50
CA GLY A 265 -11.62 7.88 -8.41
C GLY A 265 -11.66 6.97 -7.18
N LEU A 266 -10.61 6.90 -6.37
CA LEU A 266 -10.59 6.07 -5.17
C LEU A 266 -11.59 6.55 -4.12
N ARG A 267 -12.22 5.58 -3.45
CA ARG A 267 -13.18 5.78 -2.36
C ARG A 267 -12.83 4.82 -1.23
N LEU A 268 -12.85 5.32 -0.02
CA LEU A 268 -12.75 4.50 1.18
C LEU A 268 -14.14 4.41 1.78
N ILE A 269 -14.72 3.22 1.72
CA ILE A 269 -16.10 2.96 2.11
C ILE A 269 -16.09 2.36 3.50
N ALA A 270 -16.62 3.09 4.47
CA ALA A 270 -16.79 2.62 5.83
C ALA A 270 -18.06 1.79 5.96
N PHE A 271 -18.02 0.76 6.80
CA PHE A 271 -19.15 -0.08 7.16
C PHE A 271 -18.95 -0.62 8.58
N GLU A 272 -20.03 -1.04 9.20
CA GLU A 272 -20.01 -1.67 10.52
C GLU A 272 -20.44 -3.12 10.39
N MET A 273 -19.76 -4.00 11.11
CA MET A 273 -20.18 -5.38 11.25
C MET A 273 -19.89 -5.87 12.66
N PRO A 274 -20.66 -6.85 13.16
CA PRO A 274 -20.36 -7.51 14.43
C PRO A 274 -18.92 -8.06 14.40
N SER A 275 -18.27 -8.07 15.54
CA SER A 275 -16.97 -8.71 15.71
C SER A 275 -17.05 -10.15 15.21
N GLY A 276 -16.28 -10.45 14.18
CA GLY A 276 -16.21 -11.78 13.57
C GLY A 276 -14.85 -12.44 13.87
N PRO A 277 -14.68 -13.72 13.56
CA PRO A 277 -13.38 -14.34 13.69
C PRO A 277 -12.36 -13.63 12.79
N PRO A 278 -11.09 -13.55 13.22
CA PRO A 278 -10.05 -12.98 12.39
C PRO A 278 -9.90 -13.79 11.08
N GLY A 279 -9.58 -13.10 10.00
CA GLY A 279 -9.40 -13.78 8.72
C GLY A 279 -9.58 -12.88 7.49
N ARG A 280 -9.42 -13.50 6.33
CA ARG A 280 -9.57 -12.87 5.03
C ARG A 280 -10.97 -13.13 4.48
N TYR A 281 -11.74 -12.08 4.27
CA TYR A 281 -13.11 -12.14 3.78
C TYR A 281 -13.21 -11.60 2.36
N LYS A 282 -13.89 -12.35 1.49
CA LYS A 282 -14.19 -11.90 0.13
C LYS A 282 -15.14 -10.71 0.19
N VAL A 283 -14.86 -9.70 -0.64
CA VAL A 283 -15.68 -8.50 -0.76
C VAL A 283 -16.28 -8.40 -2.15
N SER A 284 -17.53 -8.02 -2.22
CA SER A 284 -18.13 -7.48 -3.43
C SER A 284 -18.95 -6.24 -3.10
N ILE A 285 -18.95 -5.29 -4.02
CA ILE A 285 -19.68 -4.03 -3.87
C ILE A 285 -20.69 -3.92 -4.99
N SER A 286 -21.90 -3.52 -4.64
CA SER A 286 -22.92 -3.10 -5.59
C SER A 286 -23.38 -1.69 -5.28
N ALA A 287 -23.63 -0.90 -6.31
CA ALA A 287 -24.24 0.41 -6.19
C ALA A 287 -25.56 0.43 -6.93
N ARG A 288 -26.56 1.14 -6.35
CA ARG A 288 -27.83 1.38 -7.01
C ARG A 288 -27.61 2.25 -8.27
N ARG A 289 -28.51 2.16 -9.25
CA ARG A 289 -28.53 2.95 -10.49
C ARG A 289 -27.38 2.68 -11.48
N GLY A 290 -26.88 1.43 -11.54
CA GLY A 290 -25.95 1.02 -12.59
C GLY A 290 -24.55 1.64 -12.52
N LYS A 291 -24.19 2.30 -11.40
CA LYS A 291 -22.84 2.81 -11.17
C LYS A 291 -21.85 1.65 -11.10
N ARG A 292 -20.81 1.70 -11.91
CA ARG A 292 -19.77 0.67 -11.91
C ARG A 292 -18.74 0.98 -10.83
N LEU A 293 -18.58 0.05 -9.91
CA LEU A 293 -17.59 0.08 -8.83
C LEU A 293 -16.61 -1.08 -9.02
N ARG A 294 -15.34 -0.80 -8.84
CA ARG A 294 -14.32 -1.83 -8.67
C ARG A 294 -13.79 -1.74 -7.25
N ALA A 295 -13.94 -2.78 -6.47
CA ALA A 295 -13.43 -2.83 -5.12
C ALA A 295 -12.24 -3.75 -5.01
N GLN A 296 -11.45 -3.58 -3.94
CA GLN A 296 -10.53 -4.63 -3.51
C GLN A 296 -11.34 -5.92 -3.29
N LYS A 297 -10.75 -7.06 -3.67
CA LYS A 297 -11.48 -8.34 -3.66
C LYS A 297 -11.62 -8.96 -2.27
N ALA A 298 -10.83 -8.53 -1.31
CA ALA A 298 -10.94 -9.01 0.07
C ALA A 298 -10.52 -7.94 1.08
N ILE A 299 -10.97 -8.13 2.32
CA ILE A 299 -10.49 -7.43 3.51
C ILE A 299 -9.91 -8.44 4.47
N VAL A 300 -8.96 -7.98 5.27
CA VAL A 300 -8.42 -8.75 6.39
C VAL A 300 -8.98 -8.16 7.68
N ILE A 301 -9.62 -9.00 8.47
CA ILE A 301 -10.10 -8.65 9.81
C ILE A 301 -9.05 -9.21 10.78
N PRO A 302 -8.44 -8.36 11.62
CA PRO A 302 -7.38 -8.74 12.53
C PRO A 302 -7.81 -9.69 13.65
#